data_40725d1f9c8b58b3440f8f7f69444afd
#
_entry.id   40725d1f9c8b58b3440f8f7f69444afd
#
_cell.length_a   1.000
_cell.length_b   1.000
_cell.length_c   1.000
_cell.angle_alpha   90.00
_cell.angle_beta   90.00
_cell.angle_gamma   90.00
#
_symmetry.space_group_name_H-M   'P 1'
#
loop_
_entity.id
_entity.type
_entity.pdbx_description
1 polymer ?
#
loop_
_entity_poly.entity_id
_entity_poly.type
_entity_poly.pdbx_seq_one_letter_code
_entity_poly.pdbx_strand_id
1 'polypeptide(L)'
;MKGRTSTPVTRISSPSLTARLVERTLELVDIASESGAERDIAEHVVAELREGGVPVRDAGDTCMLAGATSRGERPFVLLAGHLDTVPAQENWPGRLVGEGVVGLGASDMKGGVAVMLELALAQAPSAFDVGYVLFGREELPSAEAALGPLLERAQGLCEADLAIVLEPTANVVQAGCLGNIDATWTFTGRAGHSARPWLADSAIDRALTGVGELHARAPERETIEGLEFAQVATATALHAGIARNVIPGTAMANVNFRYSPRLVAEQAELELRRRCEAHGELELLSNSEGALPPRANPLFARLQAASGAAPEAKQAWTPVAEFAAAGVEAVNLGPGDPALAHRRDERVSAEALTRAYEILDSFLCD
;
A
#
# COMPACT_ATOMS: atom_id res chain seq x y z
N MET A 1 20.23 -68.19 -4.95
CA MET A 1 20.44 -66.77 -5.25
C MET A 1 19.07 -66.13 -5.51
N LYS A 2 18.57 -65.36 -4.56
CA LYS A 2 17.28 -64.62 -4.72
C LYS A 2 17.64 -63.18 -5.02
N GLY A 3 17.33 -62.72 -6.22
CA GLY A 3 17.52 -61.35 -6.65
C GLY A 3 16.66 -60.37 -5.82
N ARG A 4 17.28 -59.39 -5.20
CA ARG A 4 16.60 -58.25 -4.58
C ARG A 4 16.17 -57.30 -5.71
N THR A 5 14.86 -57.22 -5.95
CA THR A 5 14.28 -56.14 -6.75
C THR A 5 14.29 -54.86 -5.94
N SER A 6 15.14 -53.90 -6.31
CA SER A 6 15.11 -52.54 -5.75
C SER A 6 13.90 -51.78 -6.34
N THR A 7 12.95 -51.42 -5.51
CA THR A 7 11.88 -50.51 -5.86
C THR A 7 12.47 -49.12 -6.17
N PRO A 8 12.13 -48.48 -7.28
CA PRO A 8 12.60 -47.11 -7.55
C PRO A 8 12.01 -46.16 -6.54
N VAL A 9 12.88 -45.41 -5.85
CA VAL A 9 12.49 -44.28 -5.03
C VAL A 9 11.99 -43.19 -6.00
N THR A 10 10.70 -42.97 -6.00
CA THR A 10 10.08 -41.84 -6.73
C THR A 10 10.70 -40.57 -6.17
N ARG A 11 11.52 -39.87 -6.94
CA ARG A 11 11.96 -38.51 -6.62
C ARG A 11 10.71 -37.65 -6.64
N ILE A 12 10.31 -37.13 -5.49
CA ILE A 12 9.33 -36.05 -5.41
C ILE A 12 10.00 -34.86 -6.12
N SER A 13 9.49 -34.45 -7.27
CA SER A 13 9.95 -33.25 -7.96
C SER A 13 9.64 -32.06 -7.06
N SER A 14 10.60 -31.16 -6.89
CA SER A 14 10.35 -29.89 -6.19
C SER A 14 9.17 -29.17 -6.84
N PRO A 15 8.28 -28.51 -6.05
CA PRO A 15 7.16 -27.78 -6.62
C PRO A 15 7.64 -26.71 -7.60
N SER A 16 6.82 -26.41 -8.61
CA SER A 16 7.10 -25.31 -9.55
C SER A 16 7.15 -23.97 -8.81
N LEU A 17 7.82 -22.97 -9.35
CA LEU A 17 7.83 -21.61 -8.80
C LEU A 17 6.41 -21.10 -8.56
N THR A 18 5.53 -21.23 -9.55
CA THR A 18 4.13 -20.84 -9.44
C THR A 18 3.42 -21.53 -8.27
N ALA A 19 3.65 -22.83 -8.08
CA ALA A 19 3.03 -23.56 -6.97
C ALA A 19 3.54 -23.05 -5.61
N ARG A 20 4.84 -22.79 -5.47
CA ARG A 20 5.41 -22.23 -4.24
C ARG A 20 4.87 -20.82 -3.94
N LEU A 21 4.78 -19.95 -4.95
CA LEU A 21 4.23 -18.61 -4.79
C LEU A 21 2.77 -18.63 -4.31
N VAL A 22 1.93 -19.50 -4.89
CA VAL A 22 0.53 -19.66 -4.51
C VAL A 22 0.41 -20.22 -3.09
N GLU A 23 1.18 -21.28 -2.75
CA GLU A 23 1.18 -21.91 -1.43
C GLU A 23 1.60 -20.89 -0.36
N ARG A 24 2.73 -20.19 -0.58
CA ARG A 24 3.24 -19.16 0.33
C ARG A 24 2.25 -18.01 0.51
N THR A 25 1.62 -17.55 -0.57
CA THR A 25 0.60 -16.50 -0.48
C THR A 25 -0.57 -16.97 0.38
N LEU A 26 -1.05 -18.21 0.21
CA LEU A 26 -2.13 -18.76 1.03
C LEU A 26 -1.72 -18.89 2.50
N GLU A 27 -0.52 -19.37 2.79
CA GLU A 27 0.02 -19.45 4.16
C GLU A 27 0.04 -18.09 4.85
N LEU A 28 0.55 -17.05 4.15
CA LEU A 28 0.55 -15.69 4.68
C LEU A 28 -0.86 -15.14 4.89
N VAL A 29 -1.78 -15.40 3.97
CA VAL A 29 -3.20 -14.97 4.08
C VAL A 29 -3.87 -15.64 5.27
N ASP A 30 -3.54 -16.91 5.57
CA ASP A 30 -4.11 -17.66 6.69
C ASP A 30 -3.61 -17.20 8.08
N ILE A 31 -2.54 -16.41 8.12
CA ILE A 31 -2.09 -15.77 9.36
C ILE A 31 -2.80 -14.42 9.50
N ALA A 32 -3.64 -14.28 10.54
CA ALA A 32 -4.30 -13.02 10.84
C ALA A 32 -3.26 -11.94 11.22
N SER A 33 -3.36 -10.76 10.61
CA SER A 33 -2.40 -9.67 10.83
C SER A 33 -3.06 -8.29 10.63
N GLU A 34 -4.26 -8.07 11.22
CA GLU A 34 -4.81 -6.71 11.26
C GLU A 34 -3.80 -5.75 11.90
N SER A 35 -3.78 -4.50 11.41
CA SER A 35 -2.80 -3.48 11.85
C SER A 35 -2.69 -3.39 13.37
N GLY A 36 -1.47 -3.51 13.89
CA GLY A 36 -1.16 -3.60 15.32
C GLY A 36 -1.15 -5.04 15.88
N ALA A 37 -1.46 -6.06 15.07
CA ALA A 37 -1.46 -7.48 15.46
C ALA A 37 -0.55 -8.35 14.55
N GLU A 38 0.53 -7.78 14.01
CA GLU A 38 1.39 -8.41 13.00
C GLU A 38 2.41 -9.41 13.58
N ARG A 39 2.42 -9.66 14.88
CA ARG A 39 3.43 -10.50 15.54
C ARG A 39 3.57 -11.88 14.90
N ASP A 40 2.45 -12.57 14.72
CA ASP A 40 2.47 -13.97 14.28
C ASP A 40 2.97 -14.10 12.84
N ILE A 41 2.57 -13.21 11.94
CA ILE A 41 3.08 -13.18 10.57
C ILE A 41 4.56 -12.76 10.52
N ALA A 42 4.98 -11.84 11.37
CA ALA A 42 6.37 -11.43 11.50
C ALA A 42 7.27 -12.58 11.96
N GLU A 43 6.84 -13.33 12.99
CA GLU A 43 7.55 -14.50 13.48
C GLU A 43 7.63 -15.60 12.43
N HIS A 44 6.55 -15.86 11.68
CA HIS A 44 6.50 -16.81 10.57
C HIS A 44 7.52 -16.45 9.48
N VAL A 45 7.50 -15.22 9.00
CA VAL A 45 8.41 -14.73 7.95
C VAL A 45 9.88 -14.82 8.39
N VAL A 46 10.17 -14.44 9.64
CA VAL A 46 11.53 -14.54 10.22
C VAL A 46 11.99 -15.99 10.28
N ALA A 47 11.12 -16.90 10.72
CA ALA A 47 11.45 -18.32 10.79
C ALA A 47 11.78 -18.89 9.40
N GLU A 48 10.95 -18.60 8.42
CA GLU A 48 11.11 -19.06 7.04
C GLU A 48 12.41 -18.56 6.39
N LEU A 49 12.71 -17.28 6.51
CA LEU A 49 13.95 -16.71 5.98
C LEU A 49 15.20 -17.32 6.66
N ARG A 50 15.15 -17.51 7.98
CA ARG A 50 16.26 -18.13 8.74
C ARG A 50 16.49 -19.60 8.36
N GLU A 51 15.39 -20.38 8.22
CA GLU A 51 15.47 -21.77 7.76
C GLU A 51 16.05 -21.87 6.35
N GLY A 52 15.75 -20.92 5.48
CA GLY A 52 16.34 -20.76 4.15
C GLY A 52 17.77 -20.22 4.15
N GLY A 53 18.37 -19.94 5.32
CA GLY A 53 19.73 -19.44 5.44
C GLY A 53 19.90 -17.95 5.10
N VAL A 54 18.81 -17.19 5.02
CA VAL A 54 18.84 -15.73 4.80
C VAL A 54 19.02 -15.01 6.13
N PRO A 55 20.06 -14.18 6.30
CA PRO A 55 20.22 -13.39 7.53
C PRO A 55 19.06 -12.42 7.71
N VAL A 56 18.39 -12.49 8.87
CA VAL A 56 17.28 -11.61 9.25
C VAL A 56 17.60 -10.91 10.55
N ARG A 57 17.41 -9.60 10.56
CA ARG A 57 17.50 -8.75 11.75
C ARG A 57 16.14 -8.20 12.12
N ASP A 58 15.73 -8.42 13.35
CA ASP A 58 14.61 -7.71 13.96
C ASP A 58 15.04 -6.24 14.15
N ALA A 59 14.32 -5.32 13.51
CA ALA A 59 14.57 -3.89 13.59
C ALA A 59 13.66 -3.20 14.61
N GLY A 60 12.90 -3.98 15.37
CA GLY A 60 11.91 -3.49 16.35
C GLY A 60 10.65 -2.98 15.68
N ASP A 61 9.59 -2.82 16.47
CA ASP A 61 8.35 -2.19 16.05
C ASP A 61 7.69 -2.88 14.84
N THR A 62 7.65 -4.24 14.88
CA THR A 62 7.17 -5.11 13.78
C THR A 62 7.89 -4.92 12.44
N CYS A 63 9.12 -4.40 12.46
CA CYS A 63 9.95 -4.23 11.28
C CYS A 63 11.08 -5.27 11.24
N MET A 64 11.32 -5.86 10.07
CA MET A 64 12.37 -6.83 9.85
C MET A 64 13.17 -6.47 8.60
N LEU A 65 14.48 -6.68 8.69
CA LEU A 65 15.42 -6.44 7.61
C LEU A 65 16.11 -7.74 7.24
N ALA A 66 16.14 -8.08 5.96
CA ALA A 66 16.89 -9.20 5.45
C ALA A 66 17.79 -8.76 4.29
N GLY A 67 18.86 -9.50 4.02
CA GLY A 67 19.84 -9.16 3.00
C GLY A 67 20.68 -7.92 3.37
N ALA A 68 20.97 -7.05 2.40
CA ALA A 68 21.76 -5.83 2.62
C ALA A 68 20.96 -4.80 3.41
N THR A 69 21.62 -4.10 4.34
CA THR A 69 21.02 -3.04 5.18
C THR A 69 21.69 -1.68 4.99
N SER A 70 22.63 -1.60 4.07
CA SER A 70 23.34 -0.38 3.64
C SER A 70 24.00 -0.66 2.30
N ARG A 71 24.44 0.39 1.64
CA ARG A 71 25.18 0.29 0.38
C ARG A 71 26.55 -0.38 0.57
N GLY A 72 26.87 -1.34 -0.29
CA GLY A 72 28.18 -1.96 -0.41
C GLY A 72 28.93 -1.46 -1.65
N GLU A 73 29.53 -2.38 -2.41
CA GLU A 73 30.28 -2.06 -3.63
C GLU A 73 29.39 -1.93 -4.89
N ARG A 74 28.20 -2.52 -4.85
CA ARG A 74 27.21 -2.52 -5.94
C ARG A 74 26.11 -1.51 -5.68
N PRO A 75 25.35 -1.11 -6.72
CA PRO A 75 24.14 -0.30 -6.47
C PRO A 75 23.21 -1.03 -5.49
N PHE A 76 22.58 -0.27 -4.60
CA PHE A 76 21.77 -0.80 -3.52
C PHE A 76 20.28 -0.65 -3.83
N VAL A 77 19.57 -1.78 -3.83
CA VAL A 77 18.12 -1.84 -4.10
C VAL A 77 17.39 -2.40 -2.88
N LEU A 78 16.30 -1.75 -2.50
CA LEU A 78 15.39 -2.24 -1.47
C LEU A 78 14.12 -2.80 -2.12
N LEU A 79 13.71 -3.99 -1.68
CA LEU A 79 12.37 -4.52 -1.86
C LEU A 79 11.61 -4.34 -0.54
N ALA A 80 10.45 -3.70 -0.57
CA ALA A 80 9.72 -3.34 0.63
C ALA A 80 8.26 -3.82 0.57
N GLY A 81 7.71 -4.23 1.72
CA GLY A 81 6.33 -4.67 1.82
C GLY A 81 5.82 -4.68 3.25
N HIS A 82 4.52 -4.37 3.40
CA HIS A 82 3.87 -4.43 4.70
C HIS A 82 3.26 -5.81 4.97
N LEU A 83 3.11 -6.11 6.25
CA LEU A 83 2.60 -7.39 6.74
C LEU A 83 1.18 -7.30 7.28
N ASP A 84 0.73 -6.08 7.58
CA ASP A 84 -0.59 -5.84 8.13
C ASP A 84 -1.69 -5.83 7.05
N THR A 85 -2.92 -5.84 7.52
CA THR A 85 -4.12 -5.75 6.69
C THR A 85 -5.16 -4.89 7.41
N VAL A 86 -6.11 -4.35 6.64
CA VAL A 86 -7.36 -3.81 7.20
C VAL A 86 -8.16 -4.90 7.94
N PRO A 87 -9.20 -4.52 8.74
CA PRO A 87 -10.09 -5.49 9.38
C PRO A 87 -10.79 -6.43 8.37
N ALA A 88 -10.93 -7.70 8.77
CA ALA A 88 -11.55 -8.73 7.94
C ALA A 88 -13.03 -8.44 7.64
N GLN A 89 -13.46 -8.72 6.39
CA GLN A 89 -14.82 -8.56 5.89
C GLN A 89 -15.42 -9.90 5.46
N GLU A 90 -15.35 -10.93 6.30
CA GLU A 90 -15.73 -12.32 6.00
C GLU A 90 -14.89 -12.96 4.86
N ASN A 91 -13.68 -12.43 4.65
CA ASN A 91 -12.72 -12.88 3.63
C ASN A 91 -11.46 -13.51 4.25
N TRP A 92 -11.56 -13.98 5.48
CA TRP A 92 -10.54 -14.75 6.19
C TRP A 92 -11.21 -15.99 6.83
N PRO A 93 -10.57 -17.18 6.83
CA PRO A 93 -9.25 -17.51 6.26
C PRO A 93 -9.25 -17.50 4.73
N GLY A 94 -8.05 -17.58 4.14
CA GLY A 94 -7.83 -17.66 2.70
C GLY A 94 -8.29 -18.97 2.10
N ARG A 95 -8.44 -19.01 0.78
CA ARG A 95 -8.76 -20.23 0.03
C ARG A 95 -8.20 -20.20 -1.38
N LEU A 96 -7.90 -21.38 -1.92
CA LEU A 96 -7.59 -21.52 -3.34
C LEU A 96 -8.87 -21.48 -4.18
N VAL A 97 -8.86 -20.68 -5.24
CA VAL A 97 -9.95 -20.62 -6.22
C VAL A 97 -9.33 -20.59 -7.62
N GLY A 98 -9.57 -21.64 -8.39
CA GLY A 98 -8.85 -21.86 -9.65
C GLY A 98 -7.34 -21.95 -9.40
N GLU A 99 -6.57 -21.12 -10.05
CA GLU A 99 -5.11 -21.06 -9.90
C GLU A 99 -4.64 -19.87 -9.04
N GLY A 100 -5.53 -19.27 -8.22
CA GLY A 100 -5.22 -18.10 -7.41
C GLY A 100 -5.63 -18.25 -5.96
N VAL A 101 -5.24 -17.26 -5.14
CA VAL A 101 -5.57 -17.14 -3.73
C VAL A 101 -6.65 -16.06 -3.57
N VAL A 102 -7.73 -16.39 -2.86
CA VAL A 102 -8.78 -15.45 -2.44
C VAL A 102 -8.72 -15.31 -0.93
N GLY A 103 -8.59 -14.11 -0.43
CA GLY A 103 -8.54 -13.84 0.99
C GLY A 103 -8.01 -12.43 1.29
N LEU A 104 -8.14 -12.02 2.55
CA LEU A 104 -7.70 -10.72 3.05
C LEU A 104 -6.17 -10.57 2.91
N GLY A 105 -5.72 -9.48 2.29
CA GLY A 105 -4.31 -9.22 2.04
C GLY A 105 -3.72 -10.00 0.85
N ALA A 106 -4.51 -10.83 0.14
CA ALA A 106 -4.00 -11.59 -1.02
C ALA A 106 -3.47 -10.65 -2.12
N SER A 107 -4.14 -9.52 -2.35
CA SER A 107 -3.72 -8.46 -3.27
C SER A 107 -2.87 -7.42 -2.56
N ASP A 108 -3.26 -7.01 -1.37
CA ASP A 108 -2.72 -5.90 -0.58
C ASP A 108 -2.25 -6.36 0.80
N MET A 109 -0.92 -6.70 1.03
CA MET A 109 0.01 -6.99 -0.08
C MET A 109 0.77 -8.31 0.17
N LYS A 110 0.13 -9.31 0.82
CA LYS A 110 0.75 -10.60 1.16
C LYS A 110 1.22 -11.39 -0.07
N GLY A 111 0.55 -11.21 -1.23
CA GLY A 111 1.03 -11.72 -2.51
C GLY A 111 2.38 -11.11 -2.92
N GLY A 112 2.56 -9.81 -2.70
CA GLY A 112 3.84 -9.12 -2.87
C GLY A 112 4.90 -9.62 -1.91
N VAL A 113 4.53 -9.81 -0.62
CA VAL A 113 5.44 -10.39 0.40
C VAL A 113 5.86 -11.81 0.01
N ALA A 114 4.96 -12.65 -0.51
CA ALA A 114 5.29 -13.98 -0.98
C ALA A 114 6.35 -13.96 -2.11
N VAL A 115 6.23 -13.01 -3.04
CA VAL A 115 7.24 -12.79 -4.09
C VAL A 115 8.59 -12.36 -3.49
N MET A 116 8.58 -11.43 -2.51
CA MET A 116 9.81 -11.01 -1.82
C MET A 116 10.51 -12.19 -1.14
N LEU A 117 9.76 -13.05 -0.45
CA LEU A 117 10.30 -14.22 0.23
C LEU A 117 10.90 -15.23 -0.75
N GLU A 118 10.23 -15.52 -1.86
CA GLU A 118 10.78 -16.42 -2.90
C GLU A 118 12.07 -15.87 -3.51
N LEU A 119 12.16 -14.55 -3.76
CA LEU A 119 13.39 -13.91 -4.25
C LEU A 119 14.52 -14.00 -3.22
N ALA A 120 14.23 -13.72 -1.95
CA ALA A 120 15.21 -13.79 -0.87
C ALA A 120 15.73 -15.22 -0.67
N LEU A 121 14.86 -16.22 -0.71
CA LEU A 121 15.19 -17.63 -0.51
C LEU A 121 15.91 -18.25 -1.72
N ALA A 122 15.70 -17.75 -2.92
CA ALA A 122 16.41 -18.18 -4.11
C ALA A 122 17.90 -17.86 -4.03
N GLN A 123 18.30 -16.81 -3.29
CA GLN A 123 19.69 -16.37 -3.15
C GLN A 123 20.46 -16.34 -4.48
N ALA A 124 19.75 -15.96 -5.56
CA ALA A 124 20.33 -15.90 -6.89
C ALA A 124 21.43 -14.83 -6.95
N PRO A 125 22.47 -15.01 -7.77
CA PRO A 125 23.44 -13.96 -8.04
C PRO A 125 22.70 -12.69 -8.51
N SER A 126 23.06 -11.53 -7.93
CA SER A 126 22.45 -10.26 -8.26
C SER A 126 23.49 -9.23 -8.68
N ALA A 127 23.12 -8.36 -9.63
CA ALA A 127 23.92 -7.20 -10.00
C ALA A 127 23.93 -6.12 -8.91
N PHE A 128 23.10 -6.28 -7.87
CA PHE A 128 22.87 -5.30 -6.79
C PHE A 128 23.19 -5.87 -5.41
N ASP A 129 23.43 -5.00 -4.46
CA ASP A 129 23.22 -5.28 -3.06
C ASP A 129 21.72 -5.17 -2.79
N VAL A 130 21.07 -6.29 -2.44
CA VAL A 130 19.60 -6.34 -2.28
C VAL A 130 19.25 -6.40 -0.81
N GLY A 131 18.42 -5.47 -0.37
CA GLY A 131 17.82 -5.46 0.96
C GLY A 131 16.32 -5.70 0.88
N TYR A 132 15.79 -6.37 1.90
CA TYR A 132 14.36 -6.64 2.06
C TYR A 132 13.88 -5.95 3.34
N VAL A 133 12.87 -5.10 3.21
CA VAL A 133 12.27 -4.35 4.31
C VAL A 133 10.82 -4.81 4.47
N LEU A 134 10.53 -5.46 5.59
CA LEU A 134 9.20 -5.90 5.96
C LEU A 134 8.75 -5.10 7.19
N PHE A 135 7.56 -4.53 7.14
CA PHE A 135 7.09 -3.60 8.17
C PHE A 135 5.58 -3.78 8.43
N GLY A 136 5.11 -3.30 9.56
CA GLY A 136 3.69 -3.31 9.95
C GLY A 136 3.08 -1.92 9.95
N ARG A 137 1.77 -1.87 10.23
CA ARG A 137 0.97 -0.65 10.42
C ARG A 137 0.98 0.31 9.23
N GLU A 138 1.06 -0.22 8.00
CA GLU A 138 0.90 0.59 6.79
C GLU A 138 -0.51 1.15 6.66
N GLU A 139 -1.51 0.33 7.01
CA GLU A 139 -2.93 0.61 6.88
C GLU A 139 -3.48 1.57 7.95
N LEU A 140 -2.63 2.03 8.87
CA LEU A 140 -2.96 3.03 9.88
C LEU A 140 -2.58 4.45 9.39
N PRO A 141 -3.11 5.50 10.05
CA PRO A 141 -2.64 6.85 9.78
C PRO A 141 -1.11 6.97 9.89
N SER A 142 -0.48 7.79 9.04
CA SER A 142 0.98 7.92 8.95
C SER A 142 1.69 8.20 10.28
N ALA A 143 1.00 8.84 11.24
CA ALA A 143 1.54 9.06 12.59
C ALA A 143 1.74 7.75 13.39
N GLU A 144 1.09 6.65 12.99
CA GLU A 144 1.16 5.33 13.63
C GLU A 144 1.93 4.31 12.76
N ALA A 145 2.29 4.67 11.52
CA ALA A 145 3.01 3.82 10.58
C ALA A 145 4.41 3.46 11.10
N ALA A 146 4.91 2.27 10.73
CA ALA A 146 6.19 1.78 11.23
C ALA A 146 7.38 2.13 10.33
N LEU A 147 7.17 2.38 9.03
CA LEU A 147 8.25 2.55 8.07
C LEU A 147 9.03 3.86 8.26
N GLY A 148 8.36 5.00 8.42
CA GLY A 148 9.02 6.28 8.64
C GLY A 148 9.99 6.24 9.84
N PRO A 149 9.54 5.86 11.06
CA PRO A 149 10.41 5.65 12.21
C PRO A 149 11.51 4.60 11.98
N LEU A 150 11.28 3.57 11.15
CA LEU A 150 12.33 2.63 10.77
C LEU A 150 13.42 3.31 9.96
N LEU A 151 13.08 4.09 8.94
CA LEU A 151 14.04 4.79 8.09
C LEU A 151 14.87 5.80 8.89
N GLU A 152 14.27 6.47 9.90
CA GLU A 152 14.99 7.36 10.80
C GLU A 152 16.06 6.65 11.65
N ARG A 153 15.76 5.43 12.17
CA ARG A 153 16.70 4.69 13.03
C ARG A 153 17.66 3.78 12.26
N ALA A 154 17.35 3.43 11.01
CA ALA A 154 18.13 2.54 10.15
C ALA A 154 18.69 3.30 8.93
N GLN A 155 19.46 4.35 9.16
CA GLN A 155 19.97 5.28 8.13
C GLN A 155 20.69 4.61 6.95
N GLY A 156 21.26 3.42 7.13
CA GLY A 156 21.85 2.66 6.03
C GLY A 156 20.85 2.32 4.92
N LEU A 157 19.56 2.20 5.22
CA LEU A 157 18.51 1.99 4.22
C LEU A 157 18.32 3.21 3.31
N CYS A 158 18.61 4.41 3.83
CA CYS A 158 18.50 5.66 3.08
C CYS A 158 19.63 5.83 2.03
N GLU A 159 20.60 4.92 2.00
CA GLU A 159 21.64 4.88 0.98
C GLU A 159 21.20 4.13 -0.30
N ALA A 160 19.95 3.64 -0.34
CA ALA A 160 19.43 2.90 -1.49
C ALA A 160 19.33 3.78 -2.74
N ASP A 161 19.73 3.21 -3.88
CA ASP A 161 19.60 3.86 -5.19
C ASP A 161 18.17 3.78 -5.74
N LEU A 162 17.41 2.77 -5.30
CA LEU A 162 15.99 2.61 -5.61
C LEU A 162 15.32 1.71 -4.57
N ALA A 163 14.14 2.09 -4.11
CA ALA A 163 13.24 1.22 -3.38
C ALA A 163 12.06 0.79 -4.26
N ILE A 164 11.67 -0.47 -4.18
CA ILE A 164 10.51 -1.03 -4.87
C ILE A 164 9.56 -1.56 -3.81
N VAL A 165 8.41 -0.92 -3.67
CA VAL A 165 7.34 -1.34 -2.77
C VAL A 165 6.41 -2.27 -3.53
N LEU A 166 6.19 -3.49 -3.01
CA LEU A 166 5.42 -4.50 -3.74
C LEU A 166 3.90 -4.36 -3.54
N GLU A 167 3.44 -3.12 -3.48
CA GLU A 167 2.03 -2.72 -3.49
C GLU A 167 1.27 -3.27 -4.71
N PRO A 168 -0.06 -3.47 -4.62
CA PRO A 168 -0.84 -3.92 -5.78
C PRO A 168 -0.78 -2.91 -6.93
N THR A 169 -0.26 -3.35 -8.07
CA THR A 169 -0.14 -2.57 -9.31
C THR A 169 -0.48 -3.36 -10.57
N ALA A 170 -0.99 -4.59 -10.42
CA ALA A 170 -1.21 -5.51 -11.53
C ALA A 170 0.04 -5.69 -12.41
N ASN A 171 1.23 -5.70 -11.78
CA ASN A 171 2.55 -5.83 -12.44
C ASN A 171 2.95 -4.66 -13.36
N VAL A 172 2.30 -3.50 -13.24
CA VAL A 172 2.72 -2.26 -13.89
C VAL A 172 3.58 -1.44 -12.92
N VAL A 173 4.70 -0.92 -13.38
CA VAL A 173 5.51 -0.01 -12.55
C VAL A 173 4.73 1.28 -12.35
N GLN A 174 4.39 1.61 -11.10
CA GLN A 174 3.73 2.86 -10.77
C GLN A 174 4.69 3.77 -10.00
N ALA A 175 4.91 4.97 -10.53
CA ALA A 175 5.90 5.92 -10.04
C ALA A 175 5.26 7.19 -9.46
N GLY A 176 5.84 7.69 -8.37
CA GLY A 176 5.27 8.73 -7.54
C GLY A 176 3.99 8.25 -6.84
N CYS A 177 3.41 9.09 -6.01
CA CYS A 177 2.09 8.86 -5.41
C CYS A 177 1.45 10.17 -5.00
N LEU A 178 0.11 10.22 -4.96
CA LEU A 178 -0.63 11.38 -4.45
C LEU A 178 -0.43 11.56 -2.95
N GLY A 179 -0.44 12.82 -2.48
CA GLY A 179 -0.61 13.10 -1.07
C GLY A 179 -2.05 12.82 -0.62
N ASN A 180 -2.24 12.73 0.70
CA ASN A 180 -3.52 12.40 1.31
C ASN A 180 -3.81 13.29 2.53
N ILE A 181 -4.97 13.97 2.52
CA ILE A 181 -5.54 14.60 3.71
C ILE A 181 -6.84 13.89 4.06
N ASP A 182 -6.99 13.56 5.35
CA ASP A 182 -8.27 13.24 5.96
C ASP A 182 -8.69 14.37 6.90
N ALA A 183 -9.96 14.78 6.79
CA ALA A 183 -10.50 15.89 7.56
C ALA A 183 -11.95 15.68 7.94
N THR A 184 -12.34 16.21 9.10
CA THR A 184 -13.74 16.36 9.50
C THR A 184 -14.24 17.71 9.06
N TRP A 185 -15.34 17.73 8.32
CA TRP A 185 -16.03 18.95 7.87
C TRP A 185 -17.33 19.12 8.64
N THR A 186 -17.40 20.12 9.51
CA THR A 186 -18.53 20.38 10.40
C THR A 186 -19.39 21.52 9.87
N PHE A 187 -20.66 21.24 9.67
CA PHE A 187 -21.69 22.20 9.26
C PHE A 187 -22.53 22.58 10.46
N THR A 188 -22.63 23.88 10.74
CA THR A 188 -23.35 24.43 11.88
C THR A 188 -24.54 25.23 11.43
N GLY A 189 -25.71 24.97 12.03
CA GLY A 189 -26.93 25.67 11.84
C GLY A 189 -27.63 25.94 13.19
N ARG A 190 -28.96 25.95 13.19
CA ARG A 190 -29.79 26.10 14.38
C ARG A 190 -30.87 25.04 14.41
N ALA A 191 -30.85 24.20 15.45
CA ALA A 191 -31.85 23.16 15.64
C ALA A 191 -33.27 23.72 15.80
N GLY A 192 -34.25 22.93 15.35
CA GLY A 192 -35.65 23.30 15.47
C GLY A 192 -36.62 22.13 15.34
N HIS A 193 -37.90 22.41 15.62
CA HIS A 193 -38.94 21.40 15.50
C HIS A 193 -39.31 21.18 14.01
N SER A 194 -39.38 19.96 13.56
CA SER A 194 -39.67 19.60 12.16
C SER A 194 -40.99 20.15 11.62
N ALA A 195 -41.99 20.44 12.48
CA ALA A 195 -43.24 21.06 12.10
C ALA A 195 -43.17 22.60 11.87
N ARG A 196 -42.01 23.21 12.18
CA ARG A 196 -41.79 24.66 12.06
C ARG A 196 -40.41 24.94 11.46
N PRO A 197 -40.11 24.42 10.25
CA PRO A 197 -38.77 24.50 9.66
C PRO A 197 -38.29 25.95 9.45
N TRP A 198 -39.18 26.89 9.26
CA TRP A 198 -38.86 28.32 9.12
C TRP A 198 -38.26 28.97 10.37
N LEU A 199 -38.26 28.31 11.52
CA LEU A 199 -37.62 28.75 12.77
C LEU A 199 -36.25 28.10 13.00
N ALA A 200 -35.86 27.17 12.15
CA ALA A 200 -34.60 26.47 12.20
C ALA A 200 -33.63 26.94 11.10
N ASP A 201 -32.38 26.50 11.19
CA ASP A 201 -31.37 26.59 10.14
C ASP A 201 -30.76 25.22 10.02
N SER A 202 -31.11 24.48 8.97
CA SER A 202 -30.79 23.06 8.83
C SER A 202 -29.31 22.84 8.50
N ALA A 203 -28.58 22.19 9.39
CA ALA A 203 -27.22 21.76 9.11
C ALA A 203 -27.15 20.69 7.98
N ILE A 204 -28.24 19.91 7.79
CA ILE A 204 -28.37 18.97 6.66
C ILE A 204 -28.35 19.73 5.33
N ASP A 205 -29.13 20.82 5.22
CA ASP A 205 -29.22 21.58 3.96
C ASP A 205 -27.85 22.22 3.61
N ARG A 206 -27.13 22.70 4.62
CA ARG A 206 -25.77 23.21 4.47
C ARG A 206 -24.81 22.12 4.03
N ALA A 207 -24.86 20.94 4.65
CA ALA A 207 -24.02 19.80 4.29
C ALA A 207 -24.30 19.32 2.86
N LEU A 208 -25.56 19.20 2.45
CA LEU A 208 -25.94 18.82 1.10
C LEU A 208 -25.41 19.81 0.06
N THR A 209 -25.49 21.13 0.36
CA THR A 209 -24.97 22.17 -0.52
C THR A 209 -23.44 22.06 -0.63
N GLY A 210 -22.73 22.07 0.50
CA GLY A 210 -21.26 22.04 0.50
C GLY A 210 -20.69 20.77 -0.12
N VAL A 211 -21.21 19.58 0.26
CA VAL A 211 -20.78 18.29 -0.32
C VAL A 211 -21.14 18.23 -1.80
N GLY A 212 -22.31 18.74 -2.21
CA GLY A 212 -22.70 18.81 -3.61
C GLY A 212 -21.75 19.68 -4.44
N GLU A 213 -21.35 20.84 -3.94
CA GLU A 213 -20.36 21.71 -4.62
C GLU A 213 -18.96 21.06 -4.68
N LEU A 214 -18.54 20.38 -3.61
CA LEU A 214 -17.26 19.66 -3.58
C LEU A 214 -17.24 18.57 -4.65
N HIS A 215 -18.28 17.75 -4.75
CA HIS A 215 -18.37 16.64 -5.71
C HIS A 215 -18.65 17.08 -7.15
N ALA A 216 -19.17 18.29 -7.36
CA ALA A 216 -19.37 18.86 -8.69
C ALA A 216 -18.05 19.27 -9.37
N ARG A 217 -16.94 19.36 -8.61
CA ARG A 217 -15.62 19.67 -9.15
C ARG A 217 -15.07 18.47 -9.90
N ALA A 218 -14.67 18.67 -11.14
CA ALA A 218 -13.95 17.64 -11.89
C ALA A 218 -12.57 17.41 -11.26
N PRO A 219 -12.00 16.18 -11.37
CA PRO A 219 -10.62 15.94 -10.98
C PRO A 219 -9.66 16.89 -11.72
N GLU A 220 -8.78 17.52 -10.96
CA GLU A 220 -7.73 18.37 -11.53
C GLU A 220 -6.55 17.50 -11.94
N ARG A 221 -6.24 17.50 -13.25
CA ARG A 221 -5.20 16.65 -13.82
C ARG A 221 -3.92 17.42 -14.09
N GLU A 222 -2.80 16.83 -13.69
CA GLU A 222 -1.47 17.39 -13.90
C GLU A 222 -0.54 16.30 -14.43
N THR A 223 0.31 16.68 -15.40
CA THR A 223 1.36 15.78 -15.92
C THR A 223 2.69 16.11 -15.25
N ILE A 224 3.28 15.11 -14.58
CA ILE A 224 4.58 15.21 -13.91
C ILE A 224 5.48 14.10 -14.45
N GLU A 225 6.64 14.46 -14.99
CA GLU A 225 7.60 13.52 -15.63
C GLU A 225 6.92 12.55 -16.63
N GLY A 226 5.92 13.05 -17.36
CA GLY A 226 5.15 12.27 -18.36
C GLY A 226 4.02 11.42 -17.79
N LEU A 227 3.78 11.42 -16.47
CA LEU A 227 2.72 10.67 -15.80
C LEU A 227 1.58 11.60 -15.37
N GLU A 228 0.34 11.17 -15.57
CA GLU A 228 -0.85 11.97 -15.23
C GLU A 228 -1.34 11.65 -13.81
N PHE A 229 -1.34 12.65 -12.93
CA PHE A 229 -1.91 12.62 -11.59
C PHE A 229 -3.24 13.35 -11.56
N ALA A 230 -4.24 12.80 -10.87
CA ALA A 230 -5.58 13.36 -10.75
C ALA A 230 -5.88 13.74 -9.29
N GLN A 231 -5.84 15.04 -8.99
CA GLN A 231 -6.19 15.58 -7.69
C GLN A 231 -7.71 15.57 -7.50
N VAL A 232 -8.20 15.05 -6.35
CA VAL A 232 -9.63 14.93 -6.07
C VAL A 232 -9.93 15.03 -4.58
N ALA A 233 -10.99 15.77 -4.22
CA ALA A 233 -11.54 15.79 -2.86
C ALA A 233 -12.92 15.11 -2.86
N THR A 234 -13.15 14.20 -1.92
CA THR A 234 -14.37 13.39 -1.85
C THR A 234 -14.87 13.32 -0.40
N ALA A 235 -16.16 13.57 -0.19
CA ALA A 235 -16.79 13.24 1.09
C ALA A 235 -17.09 11.74 1.13
N THR A 236 -16.56 11.04 2.14
CA THR A 236 -16.65 9.58 2.29
C THR A 236 -17.66 9.14 3.34
N ALA A 237 -18.07 10.07 4.22
CA ALA A 237 -19.12 9.85 5.20
C ALA A 237 -19.88 11.15 5.46
N LEU A 238 -21.17 11.04 5.83
CA LEU A 238 -22.00 12.18 6.25
C LEU A 238 -22.95 11.72 7.36
N HIS A 239 -22.88 12.40 8.50
CA HIS A 239 -23.68 12.10 9.67
C HIS A 239 -24.45 13.34 10.15
N ALA A 240 -25.75 13.18 10.38
CA ALA A 240 -26.59 14.25 10.91
C ALA A 240 -27.83 13.68 11.61
N GLY A 241 -28.42 14.49 12.52
CA GLY A 241 -29.69 14.19 13.18
C GLY A 241 -29.55 13.46 14.51
N ILE A 242 -30.44 13.81 15.45
CA ILE A 242 -30.52 13.25 16.82
C ILE A 242 -31.89 12.63 17.13
N ALA A 243 -32.96 13.08 16.44
CA ALA A 243 -34.31 12.58 16.60
C ALA A 243 -35.16 12.86 15.35
N ARG A 244 -36.21 12.04 15.12
CA ARG A 244 -37.03 12.09 13.89
C ARG A 244 -37.83 13.38 13.70
N ASN A 245 -38.10 14.14 14.77
CA ASN A 245 -38.87 15.38 14.78
C ASN A 245 -38.01 16.61 15.04
N VAL A 246 -36.68 16.50 14.97
CA VAL A 246 -35.73 17.60 15.18
C VAL A 246 -34.96 17.87 13.89
N ILE A 247 -34.98 19.11 13.43
CA ILE A 247 -34.08 19.60 12.40
C ILE A 247 -32.69 19.77 13.06
N PRO A 248 -31.63 19.11 12.62
CA PRO A 248 -30.36 19.17 13.32
C PRO A 248 -29.64 20.50 13.12
N GLY A 249 -29.03 20.99 14.19
CA GLY A 249 -28.16 22.16 14.16
C GLY A 249 -26.70 21.84 13.87
N THR A 250 -26.38 20.55 13.71
CA THR A 250 -25.02 20.12 13.37
C THR A 250 -25.07 18.92 12.42
N ALA A 251 -24.20 18.91 11.41
CA ALA A 251 -23.89 17.78 10.54
C ALA A 251 -22.38 17.69 10.38
N MET A 252 -21.85 16.49 10.16
CA MET A 252 -20.41 16.24 10.00
C MET A 252 -20.18 15.34 8.80
N ALA A 253 -19.21 15.69 7.96
CA ALA A 253 -18.74 14.84 6.88
C ALA A 253 -17.25 14.51 7.09
N ASN A 254 -16.84 13.30 6.73
CA ASN A 254 -15.43 13.01 6.48
C ASN A 254 -15.09 13.41 5.06
N VAL A 255 -13.99 14.14 4.88
CA VAL A 255 -13.46 14.52 3.56
C VAL A 255 -12.07 13.93 3.40
N ASN A 256 -11.88 13.17 2.33
CA ASN A 256 -10.57 12.70 1.89
C ASN A 256 -10.13 13.54 0.67
N PHE A 257 -8.91 14.09 0.73
CA PHE A 257 -8.33 14.87 -0.36
C PHE A 257 -7.05 14.23 -0.85
N ARG A 258 -7.09 13.70 -2.06
CA ARG A 258 -5.92 13.21 -2.79
C ARG A 258 -5.36 14.35 -3.61
N TYR A 259 -4.14 14.78 -3.31
CA TYR A 259 -3.53 15.97 -3.90
C TYR A 259 -2.23 15.69 -4.65
N SER A 260 -1.89 16.60 -5.56
CA SER A 260 -0.69 16.51 -6.39
C SER A 260 0.59 16.35 -5.55
N PRO A 261 1.52 15.46 -5.92
CA PRO A 261 2.80 15.31 -5.23
C PRO A 261 3.72 16.53 -5.34
N ARG A 262 3.32 17.58 -6.08
CA ARG A 262 4.03 18.88 -6.11
C ARG A 262 3.68 19.76 -4.92
N LEU A 263 2.54 19.52 -4.28
CA LEU A 263 2.12 20.33 -3.14
C LEU A 263 2.77 19.80 -1.86
N VAL A 264 3.35 20.72 -1.09
CA VAL A 264 3.72 20.44 0.28
C VAL A 264 2.48 20.47 1.18
N ALA A 265 2.58 19.90 2.36
CA ALA A 265 1.45 19.71 3.29
C ALA A 265 0.63 20.99 3.52
N GLU A 266 1.29 22.12 3.76
CA GLU A 266 0.64 23.40 4.04
C GLU A 266 -0.12 23.96 2.82
N GLN A 267 0.39 23.73 1.62
CA GLN A 267 -0.27 24.15 0.38
C GLN A 267 -1.52 23.33 0.11
N ALA A 268 -1.44 22.01 0.34
CA ALA A 268 -2.56 21.09 0.19
C ALA A 268 -3.68 21.40 1.20
N GLU A 269 -3.31 21.68 2.46
CA GLU A 269 -4.25 22.11 3.48
C GLU A 269 -4.98 23.40 3.07
N LEU A 270 -4.24 24.41 2.64
CA LEU A 270 -4.81 25.67 2.20
C LEU A 270 -5.78 25.47 1.02
N GLU A 271 -5.43 24.59 0.10
CA GLU A 271 -6.28 24.27 -1.05
C GLU A 271 -7.58 23.58 -0.61
N LEU A 272 -7.51 22.60 0.30
CA LEU A 272 -8.71 21.94 0.83
C LEU A 272 -9.59 22.92 1.61
N ARG A 273 -9.01 23.80 2.45
CA ARG A 273 -9.74 24.82 3.19
C ARG A 273 -10.52 25.76 2.25
N ARG A 274 -9.91 26.24 1.17
CA ARG A 274 -10.59 27.06 0.16
C ARG A 274 -11.80 26.37 -0.48
N ARG A 275 -11.81 25.05 -0.55
CA ARG A 275 -12.92 24.27 -1.09
C ARG A 275 -14.07 24.09 -0.10
N CYS A 276 -13.78 24.13 1.20
CA CYS A 276 -14.71 23.73 2.26
C CYS A 276 -15.21 24.87 3.15
N GLU A 277 -14.38 25.87 3.48
CA GLU A 277 -14.65 26.87 4.52
C GLU A 277 -15.87 27.77 4.27
N ALA A 278 -16.33 27.90 3.02
CA ALA A 278 -17.56 28.67 2.72
C ALA A 278 -18.84 28.04 3.35
N HIS A 279 -18.83 26.74 3.65
CA HIS A 279 -20.00 25.99 4.09
C HIS A 279 -19.88 25.46 5.52
N GLY A 280 -18.67 25.35 6.09
CA GLY A 280 -18.45 24.81 7.43
C GLY A 280 -16.99 24.85 7.86
N GLU A 281 -16.73 24.45 9.10
CA GLU A 281 -15.40 24.38 9.69
C GLU A 281 -14.71 23.07 9.30
N LEU A 282 -13.43 23.14 8.94
CA LEU A 282 -12.60 21.99 8.59
C LEU A 282 -11.55 21.74 9.67
N GLU A 283 -11.59 20.54 10.25
CA GLU A 283 -10.57 20.01 11.17
C GLU A 283 -9.79 18.92 10.46
N LEU A 284 -8.47 19.10 10.33
CA LEU A 284 -7.60 18.08 9.74
C LEU A 284 -7.33 16.97 10.76
N LEU A 285 -7.49 15.72 10.31
CA LEU A 285 -7.16 14.52 11.08
C LEU A 285 -5.76 14.02 10.73
N SER A 286 -5.40 14.08 9.45
CA SER A 286 -4.07 13.71 8.95
C SER A 286 -3.73 14.48 7.68
N ASN A 287 -2.43 14.61 7.40
CA ASN A 287 -1.91 15.16 6.15
C ASN A 287 -0.57 14.48 5.84
N SER A 288 -0.53 13.66 4.81
CA SER A 288 0.65 12.92 4.36
C SER A 288 1.02 13.38 2.96
N GLU A 289 2.23 13.92 2.80
CA GLU A 289 2.73 14.36 1.49
C GLU A 289 2.87 13.17 0.54
N GLY A 290 2.73 13.44 -0.76
CA GLY A 290 2.97 12.47 -1.82
C GLY A 290 4.45 12.37 -2.19
N ALA A 291 4.76 11.59 -3.22
CA ALA A 291 6.11 11.49 -3.77
C ALA A 291 6.12 11.80 -5.27
N LEU A 292 7.12 12.56 -5.70
CA LEU A 292 7.37 12.77 -7.13
C LEU A 292 7.89 11.48 -7.77
N PRO A 293 7.60 11.23 -9.06
CA PRO A 293 8.23 10.14 -9.80
C PRO A 293 9.77 10.28 -9.81
N PRO A 294 10.54 9.16 -9.80
CA PRO A 294 11.98 9.21 -9.97
C PRO A 294 12.39 9.96 -11.22
N ARG A 295 13.40 10.83 -11.09
CA ARG A 295 13.86 11.65 -12.18
C ARG A 295 15.25 11.22 -12.65
N ALA A 296 15.33 10.74 -13.89
CA ALA A 296 16.58 10.29 -14.50
C ALA A 296 17.30 9.16 -13.73
N ASN A 297 16.57 8.33 -12.99
CA ASN A 297 17.12 7.19 -12.28
C ASN A 297 17.36 6.02 -13.24
N PRO A 298 18.62 5.54 -13.42
CA PRO A 298 18.92 4.47 -14.37
C PRO A 298 18.30 3.13 -13.94
N LEU A 299 18.13 2.88 -12.64
CA LEU A 299 17.50 1.66 -12.13
C LEU A 299 15.99 1.66 -12.38
N PHE A 300 15.34 2.81 -12.30
CA PHE A 300 13.94 2.96 -12.69
C PHE A 300 13.76 2.64 -14.18
N ALA A 301 14.62 3.17 -15.05
CA ALA A 301 14.57 2.88 -16.49
C ALA A 301 14.80 1.37 -16.78
N ARG A 302 15.70 0.73 -16.04
CA ARG A 302 15.95 -0.72 -16.13
C ARG A 302 14.74 -1.53 -15.66
N LEU A 303 14.11 -1.16 -14.53
CA LEU A 303 12.89 -1.81 -14.04
C LEU A 303 11.74 -1.71 -15.04
N GLN A 304 11.57 -0.55 -15.68
CA GLN A 304 10.61 -0.35 -16.77
C GLN A 304 10.87 -1.30 -17.95
N ALA A 305 12.13 -1.46 -18.35
CA ALA A 305 12.50 -2.38 -19.41
C ALA A 305 12.18 -3.85 -19.03
N ALA A 306 12.44 -4.26 -17.80
CA ALA A 306 12.13 -5.60 -17.29
C ALA A 306 10.61 -5.85 -17.23
N SER A 307 9.81 -4.84 -16.85
CA SER A 307 8.33 -4.96 -16.80
C SER A 307 7.70 -5.09 -18.19
N GLY A 308 8.32 -4.48 -19.20
CA GLY A 308 7.85 -4.47 -20.58
C GLY A 308 6.60 -3.60 -20.82
N ALA A 309 6.17 -2.82 -19.82
CA ALA A 309 5.01 -1.93 -19.87
C ALA A 309 5.42 -0.47 -19.63
N ALA A 310 4.63 0.48 -20.16
CA ALA A 310 4.80 1.88 -19.82
C ALA A 310 4.45 2.11 -18.35
N PRO A 311 5.19 2.97 -17.62
CA PRO A 311 4.88 3.26 -16.24
C PRO A 311 3.61 4.11 -16.11
N GLU A 312 2.98 4.02 -14.95
CA GLU A 312 1.79 4.80 -14.60
C GLU A 312 2.03 5.64 -13.35
N ALA A 313 1.20 6.67 -13.14
CA ALA A 313 1.15 7.40 -11.88
C ALA A 313 0.38 6.59 -10.83
N LYS A 314 0.88 6.49 -9.59
CA LYS A 314 0.08 5.94 -8.49
C LYS A 314 -0.96 6.96 -8.03
N GLN A 315 -2.24 6.63 -8.23
CA GLN A 315 -3.37 7.50 -7.88
C GLN A 315 -3.82 7.35 -6.40
N ALA A 316 -2.97 6.77 -5.55
CA ALA A 316 -3.16 6.65 -4.11
C ALA A 316 -1.88 7.08 -3.39
N TRP A 317 -1.95 7.33 -2.09
CA TRP A 317 -0.78 7.42 -1.23
C TRP A 317 -0.25 6.00 -0.97
N THR A 318 1.07 5.83 -0.89
CA THR A 318 1.74 4.56 -0.58
C THR A 318 3.06 4.85 0.15
N PRO A 319 3.71 3.84 0.77
CA PRO A 319 5.01 3.96 1.44
C PRO A 319 6.15 4.53 0.57
N VAL A 320 5.96 4.61 -0.75
CA VAL A 320 6.86 5.37 -1.64
C VAL A 320 7.08 6.80 -1.15
N ALA A 321 6.06 7.42 -0.52
CA ALA A 321 6.17 8.76 0.06
C ALA A 321 7.12 8.80 1.27
N GLU A 322 7.13 7.76 2.12
CA GLU A 322 8.03 7.70 3.28
C GLU A 322 9.48 7.50 2.85
N PHE A 323 9.72 6.66 1.82
CA PHE A 323 11.05 6.54 1.21
C PHE A 323 11.51 7.87 0.60
N ALA A 324 10.64 8.57 -0.12
CA ALA A 324 10.94 9.87 -0.71
C ALA A 324 11.26 10.94 0.36
N ALA A 325 10.52 10.95 1.48
CA ALA A 325 10.79 11.82 2.62
C ALA A 325 12.16 11.53 3.27
N ALA A 326 12.60 10.26 3.23
CA ALA A 326 13.94 9.83 3.68
C ALA A 326 15.04 10.04 2.61
N GLY A 327 14.72 10.62 1.45
CA GLY A 327 15.67 10.92 0.37
C GLY A 327 15.95 9.74 -0.57
N VAL A 328 15.14 8.68 -0.54
CA VAL A 328 15.26 7.50 -1.39
C VAL A 328 14.23 7.56 -2.51
N GLU A 329 14.67 7.51 -3.78
CA GLU A 329 13.74 7.35 -4.89
C GLU A 329 13.06 5.97 -4.82
N ALA A 330 11.73 5.96 -4.96
CA ALA A 330 10.96 4.74 -4.81
C ALA A 330 9.82 4.63 -5.84
N VAL A 331 9.42 3.39 -6.12
CA VAL A 331 8.31 3.05 -7.03
C VAL A 331 7.50 1.90 -6.47
N ASN A 332 6.28 1.70 -6.98
CA ASN A 332 5.46 0.53 -6.67
C ASN A 332 5.52 -0.48 -7.83
N LEU A 333 5.63 -1.76 -7.48
CA LEU A 333 5.50 -2.87 -8.43
C LEU A 333 5.15 -4.16 -7.69
N GLY A 334 3.93 -4.64 -7.81
CA GLY A 334 3.50 -5.90 -7.20
C GLY A 334 2.37 -6.59 -7.96
N PRO A 335 2.09 -7.87 -7.61
CA PRO A 335 1.19 -8.74 -8.36
C PRO A 335 -0.29 -8.40 -8.18
N GLY A 336 -0.67 -7.79 -7.05
CA GLY A 336 -2.07 -7.53 -6.72
C GLY A 336 -2.73 -6.56 -7.69
N ASP A 337 -4.04 -6.71 -7.87
CA ASP A 337 -4.88 -5.74 -8.57
C ASP A 337 -5.35 -4.68 -7.58
N PRO A 338 -4.98 -3.39 -7.76
CA PRO A 338 -5.38 -2.33 -6.84
C PRO A 338 -6.90 -2.14 -6.73
N ALA A 339 -7.67 -2.57 -7.74
CA ALA A 339 -9.13 -2.52 -7.69
C ALA A 339 -9.74 -3.54 -6.73
N LEU A 340 -8.96 -4.50 -6.25
CA LEU A 340 -9.38 -5.56 -5.33
C LEU A 340 -8.94 -5.33 -3.87
N ALA A 341 -8.03 -4.39 -3.64
CA ALA A 341 -7.60 -3.99 -2.29
C ALA A 341 -8.79 -3.60 -1.42
N HIS A 342 -8.78 -4.00 -0.15
CA HIS A 342 -9.80 -3.71 0.87
C HIS A 342 -11.22 -4.20 0.54
N ARG A 343 -11.33 -5.19 -0.34
CA ARG A 343 -12.63 -5.75 -0.75
C ARG A 343 -12.85 -7.13 -0.17
N ARG A 344 -14.13 -7.45 0.03
CA ARG A 344 -14.55 -8.80 0.48
C ARG A 344 -14.14 -9.92 -0.48
N ASP A 345 -14.04 -9.63 -1.78
CA ASP A 345 -13.65 -10.56 -2.83
C ASP A 345 -12.20 -10.42 -3.28
N GLU A 346 -11.36 -9.90 -2.39
CA GLU A 346 -9.93 -9.71 -2.60
C GLU A 346 -9.23 -11.01 -3.00
N ARG A 347 -8.35 -10.92 -4.00
CA ARG A 347 -7.66 -12.09 -4.56
C ARG A 347 -6.44 -11.71 -5.39
N VAL A 348 -5.53 -12.68 -5.57
CA VAL A 348 -4.40 -12.60 -6.52
C VAL A 348 -4.31 -13.88 -7.34
N SER A 349 -3.99 -13.76 -8.63
CA SER A 349 -3.83 -14.92 -9.50
C SER A 349 -2.40 -15.48 -9.45
N ALA A 350 -2.26 -16.78 -9.72
CA ALA A 350 -0.97 -17.44 -9.87
C ALA A 350 -0.12 -16.81 -10.99
N GLU A 351 -0.75 -16.40 -12.08
CA GLU A 351 -0.09 -15.72 -13.21
C GLU A 351 0.50 -14.38 -12.76
N ALA A 352 -0.27 -13.57 -12.01
CA ALA A 352 0.21 -12.28 -11.52
C ALA A 352 1.39 -12.43 -10.54
N LEU A 353 1.32 -13.41 -9.63
CA LEU A 353 2.43 -13.74 -8.71
C LEU A 353 3.69 -14.14 -9.48
N THR A 354 3.55 -15.06 -10.44
CA THR A 354 4.67 -15.54 -11.26
C THR A 354 5.27 -14.40 -12.08
N ARG A 355 4.42 -13.55 -12.67
CA ARG A 355 4.88 -12.42 -13.47
C ARG A 355 5.64 -11.38 -12.64
N ALA A 356 5.17 -11.07 -11.42
CA ALA A 356 5.89 -10.18 -10.50
C ALA A 356 7.28 -10.72 -10.17
N TYR A 357 7.37 -12.01 -9.85
CA TYR A 357 8.65 -12.67 -9.59
C TYR A 357 9.58 -12.57 -10.81
N GLU A 358 9.12 -12.92 -12.00
CA GLU A 358 9.92 -12.90 -13.24
C GLU A 358 10.45 -11.49 -13.57
N ILE A 359 9.64 -10.45 -13.39
CA ILE A 359 10.06 -9.06 -13.61
C ILE A 359 11.19 -8.69 -12.65
N LEU A 360 11.00 -8.97 -11.35
CA LEU A 360 11.98 -8.61 -10.33
C LEU A 360 13.24 -9.45 -10.43
N ASP A 361 13.14 -10.76 -10.71
CA ASP A 361 14.30 -11.64 -10.91
C ASP A 361 15.14 -11.17 -12.11
N SER A 362 14.50 -10.89 -13.26
CA SER A 362 15.18 -10.30 -14.42
C SER A 362 15.84 -8.96 -14.09
N PHE A 363 15.13 -8.08 -13.38
CA PHE A 363 15.69 -6.80 -12.96
C PHE A 363 16.90 -6.96 -12.04
N LEU A 364 16.89 -7.93 -11.12
CA LEU A 364 17.96 -8.12 -10.15
C LEU A 364 19.18 -8.86 -10.71
N CYS A 365 18.99 -9.76 -11.68
CA CYS A 365 20.06 -10.64 -12.19
C CYS A 365 20.86 -10.06 -13.37
N ASP A 366 20.26 -9.23 -14.22
CA ASP A 366 20.92 -8.64 -15.41
C ASP A 366 21.79 -7.41 -15.04
#